data_dc02e598d24a44f655ce925ee99446d8
#
_entry.id   dc02e598d24a44f655ce925ee99446d8
#
_cell.length_a   1.000
_cell.length_b   1.000
_cell.length_c   1.000
_cell.angle_alpha   90.00
_cell.angle_beta   90.00
_cell.angle_gamma   90.00
#
_symmetry.space_group_name_H-M   'P 1'
#
loop_
_entity.id
_entity.type
_entity.pdbx_description
1 polymer ?
#
loop_
_entity_poly.entity_id
_entity_poly.type
_entity_poly.pdbx_seq_one_letter_code
_entity_poly.pdbx_strand_id
1 'polypeptide(L)'
;MTQPRLKLLFAFNEWVRNQYLPAEELARLETFADWDWFPCQGGGIYDTNDDPEAAEALRQKVGDIDGLVLCHGAPTISKAIMDAAPKLRFIGEMESDRFAKRIDLETAWEKGIRVVDTTNGSSYP
;
A
#
# COMPACT_ATOMS: atom_id res chain seq x y z
N MET A 1 -22.71 -18.74 -5.14
CA MET A 1 -21.38 -18.68 -4.51
C MET A 1 -20.86 -17.25 -4.53
N THR A 2 -20.52 -16.73 -3.40
CA THR A 2 -19.96 -15.40 -3.32
C THR A 2 -18.47 -15.46 -3.65
N GLN A 3 -18.01 -14.49 -4.43
CA GLN A 3 -16.59 -14.39 -4.68
C GLN A 3 -15.87 -13.92 -3.42
N PRO A 4 -14.64 -14.39 -3.16
CA PRO A 4 -13.87 -13.87 -2.05
C PRO A 4 -13.66 -12.37 -2.20
N ARG A 5 -13.81 -11.66 -1.12
CA ARG A 5 -13.55 -10.22 -1.12
C ARG A 5 -12.06 -9.97 -1.12
N LEU A 6 -11.63 -8.92 -1.80
CA LEU A 6 -10.24 -8.48 -1.74
C LEU A 6 -9.95 -7.95 -0.34
N LYS A 7 -8.75 -8.20 0.13
CA LYS A 7 -8.28 -7.65 1.40
C LYS A 7 -7.17 -6.65 1.14
N LEU A 8 -7.40 -5.42 1.53
CA LEU A 8 -6.49 -4.31 1.28
C LEU A 8 -5.95 -3.76 2.59
N LEU A 9 -4.69 -3.39 2.58
CA LEU A 9 -4.08 -2.69 3.70
C LEU A 9 -3.57 -1.34 3.21
N PHE A 10 -4.00 -0.28 3.89
CA PHE A 10 -3.56 1.08 3.60
C PHE A 10 -2.47 1.46 4.58
N ALA A 11 -1.28 1.76 4.09
CA ALA A 11 -0.14 2.15 4.92
C ALA A 11 0.25 3.58 4.62
N PHE A 12 -0.18 4.50 5.46
CA PHE A 12 0.15 5.91 5.33
C PHE A 12 -0.24 6.64 6.61
N ASN A 13 0.14 7.92 6.68
CA ASN A 13 -0.14 8.72 7.87
C ASN A 13 -1.58 9.21 7.91
N GLU A 14 -1.96 9.79 9.05
CA GLU A 14 -3.33 10.27 9.27
C GLU A 14 -3.73 11.39 8.32
N TRP A 15 -2.79 12.26 7.99
CA TRP A 15 -3.07 13.35 7.05
C TRP A 15 -3.54 12.80 5.71
N VAL A 16 -2.85 11.79 5.19
CA VAL A 16 -3.21 11.15 3.92
C VAL A 16 -4.60 10.52 4.03
N ARG A 17 -4.86 9.81 5.13
CA ARG A 17 -6.15 9.19 5.33
C ARG A 17 -7.27 10.21 5.24
N ASN A 18 -7.09 11.34 5.92
CA ASN A 18 -8.11 12.38 5.95
C ASN A 18 -8.30 13.08 4.61
N GLN A 19 -7.24 13.18 3.80
CA GLN A 19 -7.29 13.89 2.52
C GLN A 19 -7.76 13.00 1.36
N TYR A 20 -7.38 11.73 1.37
CA TYR A 20 -7.57 10.88 0.19
C TYR A 20 -8.61 9.78 0.36
N LEU A 21 -9.11 9.56 1.57
CA LEU A 21 -10.11 8.52 1.81
C LEU A 21 -11.39 9.10 2.43
N PRO A 22 -12.13 9.91 1.68
CA PRO A 22 -13.41 10.39 2.19
C PRO A 22 -14.40 9.24 2.34
N ALA A 23 -15.37 9.44 3.23
CA ALA A 23 -16.33 8.39 3.60
C ALA A 23 -17.04 7.78 2.40
N GLU A 24 -17.40 8.60 1.39
CA GLU A 24 -18.09 8.08 0.20
C GLU A 24 -17.21 7.18 -0.66
N GLU A 25 -15.90 7.46 -0.73
CA GLU A 25 -14.98 6.60 -1.46
C GLU A 25 -14.74 5.30 -0.71
N LEU A 26 -14.67 5.36 0.61
CA LEU A 26 -14.56 4.14 1.41
C LEU A 26 -15.80 3.27 1.28
N ALA A 27 -16.98 3.90 1.24
CA ALA A 27 -18.21 3.15 1.06
C ALA A 27 -18.24 2.41 -0.28
N ARG A 28 -17.73 3.05 -1.34
CA ARG A 28 -17.64 2.40 -2.65
C ARG A 28 -16.67 1.24 -2.63
N LEU A 29 -15.51 1.43 -1.99
CA LEU A 29 -14.51 0.38 -1.84
C LEU A 29 -15.09 -0.82 -1.10
N GLU A 30 -15.85 -0.57 -0.06
CA GLU A 30 -16.42 -1.63 0.78
C GLU A 30 -17.46 -2.48 0.07
N THR A 31 -17.89 -2.09 -1.11
CA THR A 31 -18.79 -2.94 -1.91
C THR A 31 -18.08 -4.18 -2.45
N PHE A 32 -16.75 -4.17 -2.56
CA PHE A 32 -16.02 -5.31 -3.12
C PHE A 32 -14.76 -5.69 -2.34
N ALA A 33 -14.37 -4.92 -1.34
CA ALA A 33 -13.13 -5.16 -0.60
C ALA A 33 -13.31 -4.93 0.88
N ASP A 34 -12.54 -5.68 1.66
CA ASP A 34 -12.33 -5.37 3.07
C ASP A 34 -11.02 -4.62 3.16
N TRP A 35 -10.93 -3.65 4.05
CA TRP A 35 -9.72 -2.87 4.17
C TRP A 35 -9.38 -2.61 5.63
N ASP A 36 -8.12 -2.34 5.87
CA ASP A 36 -7.63 -1.95 7.19
C ASP A 36 -6.60 -0.85 6.99
N TRP A 37 -6.37 -0.09 8.03
CA TRP A 37 -5.41 1.01 7.99
C TRP A 37 -4.24 0.70 8.92
N PHE A 38 -3.05 0.81 8.38
CA PHE A 38 -1.81 0.72 9.13
C PHE A 38 -1.30 2.14 9.34
N PRO A 39 -1.50 2.72 10.54
CA PRO A 39 -1.08 4.10 10.78
C PRO A 39 0.43 4.23 10.72
N CYS A 40 0.90 5.22 9.98
CA CYS A 40 2.31 5.52 9.87
C CYS A 40 2.60 6.88 10.47
N GLN A 41 3.81 7.06 10.97
CA GLN A 41 4.20 8.31 11.64
C GLN A 41 5.00 9.20 10.69
N GLY A 42 4.72 10.49 10.76
CA GLY A 42 5.48 11.50 10.02
C GLY A 42 5.41 11.31 8.52
N GLY A 43 6.48 11.69 7.87
CA GLY A 43 6.61 11.52 6.43
C GLY A 43 5.99 12.65 5.62
N GLY A 44 6.76 13.15 4.66
CA GLY A 44 6.29 14.07 3.65
C GLY A 44 6.42 13.39 2.30
N ILE A 45 6.14 14.15 1.26
CA ILE A 45 6.13 13.62 -0.10
C ILE A 45 7.49 13.07 -0.54
N TYR A 46 8.58 13.63 0.00
CA TYR A 46 9.93 13.21 -0.38
C TYR A 46 10.62 12.34 0.65
N ASP A 47 9.94 12.04 1.74
CA ASP A 47 10.56 11.29 2.83
C ASP A 47 10.35 9.80 2.66
N THR A 48 11.36 9.03 3.04
CA THR A 48 11.23 7.59 3.19
C THR A 48 11.17 7.27 4.68
N ASN A 49 10.52 6.18 5.02
CA ASN A 49 10.46 5.72 6.41
C ASN A 49 11.37 4.50 6.54
N ASP A 50 12.53 4.72 7.13
CA ASP A 50 13.54 3.66 7.30
C ASP A 50 13.53 3.09 8.72
N ASP A 51 12.50 3.35 9.50
CA ASP A 51 12.37 2.84 10.86
C ASP A 51 12.17 1.32 10.84
N PRO A 52 13.11 0.55 11.40
CA PRO A 52 12.99 -0.91 11.39
C PRO A 52 11.82 -1.43 12.22
N GLU A 53 11.40 -0.69 13.24
CA GLU A 53 10.25 -1.10 14.04
C GLU A 53 8.96 -0.96 13.23
N ALA A 54 8.84 0.11 12.45
CA ALA A 54 7.68 0.29 11.59
C ALA A 54 7.64 -0.78 10.51
N ALA A 55 8.79 -1.10 9.92
CA ALA A 55 8.87 -2.16 8.90
C ALA A 55 8.46 -3.51 9.47
N GLU A 56 8.93 -3.83 10.68
CA GLU A 56 8.58 -5.10 11.30
C GLU A 56 7.10 -5.17 11.65
N ALA A 57 6.54 -4.07 12.15
CA ALA A 57 5.11 -4.01 12.46
C ALA A 57 4.27 -4.23 11.19
N LEU A 58 4.68 -3.64 10.08
CA LEU A 58 3.99 -3.83 8.81
C LEU A 58 4.13 -5.28 8.33
N ARG A 59 5.32 -5.85 8.45
CA ARG A 59 5.57 -7.23 8.05
C ARG A 59 4.60 -8.18 8.73
N GLN A 60 4.23 -7.91 9.96
CA GLN A 60 3.31 -8.77 10.69
C GLN A 60 1.84 -8.59 10.29
N LYS A 61 1.54 -7.57 9.49
CA LYS A 61 0.17 -7.29 9.06
C LYS A 61 -0.15 -7.74 7.65
N VAL A 62 0.83 -8.17 6.88
CA VAL A 62 0.65 -8.39 5.44
C VAL A 62 0.37 -9.83 5.04
N GLY A 63 0.28 -10.74 6.00
CA GLY A 63 0.19 -12.19 5.69
C GLY A 63 -1.06 -12.61 4.94
N ASP A 64 -2.09 -11.79 4.93
CA ASP A 64 -3.41 -12.17 4.48
C ASP A 64 -3.99 -11.19 3.45
N ILE A 65 -3.21 -10.19 3.03
CA ILE A 65 -3.72 -9.14 2.15
C ILE A 65 -3.49 -9.47 0.68
N ASP A 66 -4.38 -8.99 -0.16
CA ASP A 66 -4.27 -9.08 -1.62
C ASP A 66 -3.62 -7.84 -2.21
N GLY A 67 -3.81 -6.70 -1.58
CA GLY A 67 -3.27 -5.42 -2.05
C GLY A 67 -2.76 -4.57 -0.92
N LEU A 68 -1.69 -3.84 -1.20
CA LEU A 68 -1.07 -2.90 -0.26
C LEU A 68 -1.03 -1.53 -0.91
N VAL A 69 -1.59 -0.54 -0.26
CA VAL A 69 -1.66 0.82 -0.80
C VAL A 69 -0.84 1.74 0.08
N LEU A 70 0.09 2.45 -0.52
CA LEU A 70 1.11 3.23 0.17
C LEU A 70 0.98 4.73 -0.11
N CYS A 71 1.34 5.52 0.88
CA CYS A 71 1.51 6.96 0.71
C CYS A 71 2.44 7.47 1.81
N HIS A 72 2.37 8.74 2.15
CA HIS A 72 3.28 9.38 3.11
C HIS A 72 3.41 8.60 4.42
N GLY A 73 4.64 8.39 4.84
CA GLY A 73 4.94 7.72 6.10
C GLY A 73 5.07 6.21 6.02
N ALA A 74 4.73 5.62 4.88
CA ALA A 74 4.82 4.17 4.73
C ALA A 74 6.27 3.70 4.79
N PRO A 75 6.54 2.59 5.49
CA PRO A 75 7.86 1.97 5.43
C PRO A 75 8.21 1.52 4.02
N THR A 76 9.50 1.41 3.74
CA THR A 76 9.97 0.85 2.48
C THR A 76 9.54 -0.60 2.37
N ILE A 77 8.96 -0.97 1.25
CA ILE A 77 8.46 -2.33 1.02
C ILE A 77 9.58 -3.15 0.42
N SER A 78 10.24 -3.88 1.30
CA SER A 78 11.41 -4.71 0.98
C SER A 78 11.02 -6.13 0.63
N LYS A 79 12.02 -6.90 0.22
CA LYS A 79 11.84 -8.33 0.01
C LYS A 79 11.30 -9.03 1.25
N ALA A 80 11.76 -8.64 2.45
CA ALA A 80 11.31 -9.26 3.69
C ALA A 80 9.80 -9.08 3.89
N ILE A 81 9.29 -7.90 3.58
CA ILE A 81 7.85 -7.64 3.69
C ILE A 81 7.10 -8.43 2.63
N MET A 82 7.57 -8.43 1.39
CA MET A 82 6.92 -9.18 0.32
C MET A 82 6.94 -10.68 0.56
N ASP A 83 8.02 -11.20 1.14
CA ASP A 83 8.08 -12.62 1.50
C ASP A 83 7.06 -12.98 2.58
N ALA A 84 6.70 -12.03 3.42
CA ALA A 84 5.71 -12.23 4.47
C ALA A 84 4.26 -12.09 3.95
N ALA A 85 4.08 -11.74 2.69
CA ALA A 85 2.78 -11.48 2.08
C ALA A 85 2.52 -12.44 0.91
N PRO A 86 2.26 -13.72 1.18
CA PRO A 86 2.16 -14.74 0.12
C PRO A 86 0.96 -14.54 -0.81
N LYS A 87 -0.04 -13.81 -0.39
CA LYS A 87 -1.23 -13.56 -1.22
C LYS A 87 -1.19 -12.21 -1.94
N LEU A 88 -0.15 -11.42 -1.70
CA LEU A 88 -0.06 -10.07 -2.25
C LEU A 88 0.01 -10.11 -3.78
N ARG A 89 -0.90 -9.39 -4.42
CA ARG A 89 -1.04 -9.36 -5.87
C ARG A 89 -0.66 -8.02 -6.47
N PHE A 90 -0.82 -6.94 -5.70
CA PHE A 90 -0.46 -5.62 -6.19
C PHE A 90 -0.07 -4.70 -5.05
N ILE A 91 0.75 -3.71 -5.39
CA ILE A 91 1.12 -2.62 -4.50
C ILE A 91 0.80 -1.32 -5.22
N GLY A 92 0.00 -0.48 -4.61
CA GLY A 92 -0.37 0.82 -5.15
C GLY A 92 0.34 1.95 -4.42
N GLU A 93 0.92 2.88 -5.15
CA GLU A 93 1.55 4.07 -4.58
C GLU A 93 0.71 5.29 -4.94
N MET A 94 0.27 6.04 -3.94
CA MET A 94 -0.61 7.19 -4.15
C MET A 94 0.16 8.46 -4.46
N GLU A 95 1.49 8.43 -4.41
CA GLU A 95 2.34 9.58 -4.65
C GLU A 95 3.05 9.50 -5.98
N SER A 96 2.31 9.66 -7.06
CA SER A 96 2.90 9.74 -8.40
C SER A 96 4.05 8.75 -8.60
N ASP A 97 5.22 9.25 -8.96
CA ASP A 97 6.38 8.41 -9.27
C ASP A 97 7.23 8.03 -8.05
N ARG A 98 6.66 8.07 -6.85
CA ARG A 98 7.40 7.75 -5.62
C ARG A 98 7.56 6.25 -5.39
N PHE A 99 6.91 5.43 -6.16
CA PHE A 99 6.98 3.98 -5.95
C PHE A 99 8.42 3.46 -6.02
N ALA A 100 9.25 4.06 -6.86
CA ALA A 100 10.64 3.64 -6.99
C ALA A 100 11.45 3.83 -5.71
N LYS A 101 11.00 4.71 -4.83
CA LYS A 101 11.70 4.99 -3.56
C LYS A 101 11.20 4.13 -2.42
N ARG A 102 9.94 3.71 -2.49
CA ARG A 102 9.31 2.99 -1.38
C ARG A 102 9.18 1.49 -1.61
N ILE A 103 9.43 1.02 -2.81
CA ILE A 103 9.17 -0.37 -3.17
C ILE A 103 10.39 -0.95 -3.85
N ASP A 104 10.80 -2.14 -3.41
CA ASP A 104 11.82 -2.92 -4.10
C ASP A 104 11.19 -3.50 -5.37
N LEU A 105 11.30 -2.77 -6.46
CA LEU A 105 10.64 -3.10 -7.71
C LEU A 105 11.13 -4.42 -8.29
N GLU A 106 12.42 -4.68 -8.20
CA GLU A 106 12.99 -5.91 -8.73
C GLU A 106 12.38 -7.13 -8.05
N THR A 107 12.29 -7.09 -6.73
CA THR A 107 11.66 -8.18 -5.98
C THR A 107 10.18 -8.32 -6.35
N ALA A 108 9.47 -7.21 -6.48
CA ALA A 108 8.06 -7.26 -6.85
C ALA A 108 7.88 -7.92 -8.21
N TRP A 109 8.71 -7.56 -9.18
CA TRP A 109 8.63 -8.15 -10.51
C TRP A 109 8.94 -9.64 -10.50
N GLU A 110 9.96 -10.04 -9.74
CA GLU A 110 10.31 -11.46 -9.61
C GLU A 110 9.17 -12.29 -9.00
N LYS A 111 8.41 -11.70 -8.11
CA LYS A 111 7.29 -12.37 -7.45
C LYS A 111 5.98 -12.26 -8.22
N GLY A 112 5.98 -11.52 -9.33
CA GLY A 112 4.75 -11.30 -10.10
C GLY A 112 3.78 -10.35 -9.44
N ILE A 113 4.25 -9.51 -8.52
CA ILE A 113 3.42 -8.51 -7.86
C ILE A 113 3.35 -7.28 -8.77
N ARG A 114 2.15 -6.86 -9.10
CA ARG A 114 1.94 -5.67 -9.93
C ARG A 114 2.13 -4.42 -9.09
N VAL A 115 2.90 -3.47 -9.60
CA VAL A 115 3.10 -2.18 -8.94
C VAL A 115 2.46 -1.10 -9.80
N VAL A 116 1.61 -0.28 -9.19
CA VAL A 116 0.91 0.79 -9.90
C VAL A 116 1.03 2.09 -9.12
N ASP A 117 0.95 3.21 -9.81
CA ASP A 117 0.95 4.51 -9.16
C ASP A 117 -0.15 5.40 -9.73
N THR A 118 -0.33 6.57 -9.12
CA THR A 118 -1.38 7.48 -9.54
C THR A 118 -0.97 8.32 -10.75
N THR A 119 0.30 8.33 -11.12
CA THR A 119 0.77 9.09 -12.27
C THR A 119 0.06 8.64 -13.53
N ASN A 120 0.08 7.35 -13.79
CA ASN A 120 -0.59 6.81 -14.96
C ASN A 120 -2.09 6.95 -14.86
N GLY A 121 -2.64 6.74 -13.67
CA GLY A 121 -4.08 6.86 -13.45
C GLY A 121 -4.59 8.28 -13.61
N SER A 122 -3.78 9.28 -13.28
CA SER A 122 -4.19 10.68 -13.37
C SER A 122 -3.79 11.35 -14.68
N SER A 123 -2.80 10.81 -15.37
CA SER A 123 -2.27 11.41 -16.60
C SER A 123 -3.01 11.00 -17.85
N TYR A 124 -3.71 9.89 -17.80
CA TYR A 124 -4.45 9.38 -18.95
C TYR A 124 -5.94 9.56 -18.71
N PRO A 125 -6.60 10.26 -19.60
CA PRO A 125 -8.04 10.43 -19.51
C PRO A 125 -8.79 9.11 -19.70
#